data_0e118de041c1e914534976a8f769f727
#
_entry.id   0e118de041c1e914534976a8f769f727
#
_cell.length_a   1.000
_cell.length_b   1.000
_cell.length_c   1.000
_cell.angle_alpha   90.00
_cell.angle_beta   90.00
_cell.angle_gamma   90.00
#
_symmetry.space_group_name_H-M   'P 1'
#
loop_
_entity.id
_entity.type
_entity.pdbx_description
1 polymer ?
#
loop_
_entity_poly.entity_id
_entity_poly.type
_entity_poly.pdbx_seq_one_letter_code
_entity_poly.pdbx_strand_id
1 'polypeptide(L)'
;NVPLTTDDRLMELSFGSWEGLGCRANNFEIPSEHFDDFYRDPFHFRPAGDGETIQEVCDRAEAFYHELTAKPELQDKTILIATHGCCMRALLRNVYEDKNDFWHGGVPYNCAVSIIEVQNGVSTLLADNKIYYDPSDCVNFYKEVK
;
A
#
# COMPACT_ATOMS: atom_id res chain seq x y z
N ASN A 1 -27.36 5.22 -3.26
CA ASN A 1 -26.24 4.81 -4.11
C ASN A 1 -25.06 5.73 -3.80
N VAL A 2 -23.89 5.14 -3.52
CA VAL A 2 -22.63 5.86 -3.42
C VAL A 2 -21.99 5.82 -4.80
N PRO A 3 -21.51 6.96 -5.38
CA PRO A 3 -20.77 6.96 -6.62
C PRO A 3 -19.51 6.09 -6.50
N LEU A 4 -19.21 5.29 -7.51
CA LEU A 4 -18.02 4.47 -7.59
C LEU A 4 -17.23 4.86 -8.83
N THR A 5 -15.95 5.12 -8.67
CA THR A 5 -14.98 5.35 -9.75
C THR A 5 -13.78 4.44 -9.56
N THR A 6 -13.10 4.13 -10.63
CA THR A 6 -11.83 3.37 -10.60
C THR A 6 -10.68 4.26 -11.04
N ASP A 7 -9.49 3.98 -10.51
CA ASP A 7 -8.25 4.67 -10.89
C ASP A 7 -7.11 3.64 -10.86
N ASP A 8 -6.42 3.49 -11.98
CA ASP A 8 -5.36 2.49 -12.14
C ASP A 8 -4.16 2.76 -11.22
N ARG A 9 -4.00 4.00 -10.76
CA ARG A 9 -2.97 4.35 -9.76
C ARG A 9 -3.19 3.71 -8.40
N LEU A 10 -4.35 3.09 -8.16
CA LEU A 10 -4.71 2.36 -6.93
C LEU A 10 -4.50 0.84 -7.04
N MET A 11 -4.00 0.34 -8.16
CA MET A 11 -3.67 -1.07 -8.31
C MET A 11 -2.53 -1.47 -7.38
N GLU A 12 -2.44 -2.77 -7.07
CA GLU A 12 -1.32 -3.29 -6.30
C GLU A 12 -0.01 -3.20 -7.09
N LEU A 13 1.13 -3.29 -6.41
CA LEU A 13 2.43 -3.39 -7.05
C LEU A 13 2.43 -4.60 -8.01
N SER A 14 2.88 -4.38 -9.23
CA SER A 14 3.07 -5.45 -10.19
C SER A 14 4.41 -6.14 -9.98
N PHE A 15 4.37 -7.46 -9.77
CA PHE A 15 5.58 -8.29 -9.76
C PHE A 15 6.02 -8.71 -11.17
N GLY A 16 5.31 -8.24 -12.21
CA GLY A 16 5.60 -8.57 -13.61
C GLY A 16 5.53 -10.07 -13.88
N SER A 17 6.55 -10.63 -14.53
CA SER A 17 6.60 -12.06 -14.85
C SER A 17 6.69 -12.99 -13.64
N TRP A 18 6.80 -12.46 -12.43
CA TRP A 18 6.73 -13.25 -11.18
C TRP A 18 5.30 -13.40 -10.66
N GLU A 19 4.31 -12.75 -11.27
CA GLU A 19 2.92 -12.91 -10.86
C GLU A 19 2.47 -14.37 -10.91
N GLY A 20 1.82 -14.82 -9.83
CA GLY A 20 1.34 -16.20 -9.69
C GLY A 20 2.38 -17.20 -9.22
N LEU A 21 3.64 -16.83 -9.11
CA LEU A 21 4.67 -17.70 -8.51
C LEU A 21 4.51 -17.76 -7.00
N GLY A 22 4.85 -18.91 -6.41
CA GLY A 22 4.84 -19.09 -4.97
C GLY A 22 5.89 -18.22 -4.30
N CYS A 23 5.48 -17.42 -3.31
CA CYS A 23 6.36 -16.56 -2.51
C CYS A 23 6.45 -16.96 -1.03
N ARG A 24 5.83 -18.07 -0.63
CA ARG A 24 5.87 -18.58 0.74
C ARG A 24 7.07 -19.49 0.98
N ALA A 25 7.58 -19.53 2.20
CA ALA A 25 8.76 -20.32 2.57
C ALA A 25 8.64 -21.81 2.22
N ASN A 26 7.43 -22.39 2.25
CA ASN A 26 7.18 -23.79 1.90
C ASN A 26 6.90 -24.00 0.39
N ASN A 27 6.75 -22.95 -0.38
CA ASN A 27 6.56 -22.96 -1.83
C ASN A 27 7.12 -21.68 -2.42
N PHE A 28 8.44 -21.57 -2.48
CA PHE A 28 9.12 -20.40 -3.03
C PHE A 28 9.61 -20.69 -4.44
N GLU A 29 9.06 -19.99 -5.42
CA GLU A 29 9.31 -20.20 -6.85
C GLU A 29 9.92 -18.97 -7.53
N ILE A 30 10.04 -17.86 -6.80
CA ILE A 30 10.56 -16.60 -7.37
C ILE A 30 12.07 -16.75 -7.66
N PRO A 31 12.51 -16.51 -8.90
CA PRO A 31 13.90 -16.69 -9.30
C PRO A 31 14.78 -15.48 -8.91
N SER A 32 14.75 -15.09 -7.63
CA SER A 32 15.54 -13.99 -7.10
C SER A 32 16.03 -14.31 -5.69
N GLU A 33 17.35 -14.23 -5.49
CA GLU A 33 17.96 -14.34 -4.17
C GLU A 33 17.71 -13.12 -3.27
N HIS A 34 17.25 -12.00 -3.88
CA HIS A 34 17.01 -10.71 -3.22
C HIS A 34 15.52 -10.37 -3.08
N PHE A 35 14.62 -11.36 -3.21
CA PHE A 35 13.18 -11.10 -3.04
C PHE A 35 12.84 -10.57 -1.64
N ASP A 36 13.60 -10.96 -0.63
CA ASP A 36 13.44 -10.48 0.74
C ASP A 36 13.60 -8.96 0.89
N ASP A 37 14.29 -8.30 -0.05
CA ASP A 37 14.42 -6.84 -0.07
C ASP A 37 13.06 -6.14 -0.19
N PHE A 38 12.07 -6.79 -0.81
CA PHE A 38 10.68 -6.29 -0.80
C PHE A 38 10.19 -5.95 0.61
N TYR A 39 10.58 -6.74 1.60
CA TYR A 39 10.18 -6.53 2.99
C TYR A 39 11.22 -5.80 3.83
N ARG A 40 12.52 -6.03 3.58
CA ARG A 40 13.62 -5.57 4.46
C ARG A 40 14.25 -4.28 4.00
N ASP A 41 14.29 -4.07 2.69
CA ASP A 41 14.89 -2.89 2.05
C ASP A 41 14.07 -2.50 0.80
N PRO A 42 12.79 -2.09 1.00
CA PRO A 42 11.81 -1.96 -0.08
C PRO A 42 12.26 -1.05 -1.23
N PHE A 43 12.96 0.03 -0.94
CA PHE A 43 13.43 0.95 -1.98
C PHE A 43 14.60 0.41 -2.81
N HIS A 44 15.28 -0.63 -2.34
CA HIS A 44 16.29 -1.36 -3.11
C HIS A 44 15.75 -2.64 -3.75
N PHE A 45 14.50 -3.01 -3.46
CA PHE A 45 13.85 -4.14 -4.12
C PHE A 45 13.88 -3.98 -5.65
N ARG A 46 14.24 -5.07 -6.33
CA ARG A 46 14.29 -5.14 -7.81
C ARG A 46 13.33 -6.22 -8.29
N PRO A 47 12.17 -5.83 -8.86
CA PRO A 47 11.22 -6.77 -9.44
C PRO A 47 11.79 -7.43 -10.70
N ALA A 48 11.03 -8.35 -11.30
CA ALA A 48 11.24 -8.76 -12.68
C ALA A 48 11.27 -7.53 -13.61
N GLY A 49 11.95 -7.63 -14.76
CA GLY A 49 12.18 -6.47 -15.63
C GLY A 49 10.92 -5.77 -16.17
N ASP A 50 9.75 -6.41 -16.03
CA ASP A 50 8.42 -5.91 -16.39
C ASP A 50 7.53 -5.63 -15.16
N GLY A 51 8.08 -5.68 -13.94
CA GLY A 51 7.41 -5.37 -12.70
C GLY A 51 7.68 -3.93 -12.23
N GLU A 52 6.96 -3.49 -11.19
CA GLU A 52 7.11 -2.16 -10.58
C GLU A 52 8.09 -2.19 -9.40
N THR A 53 8.88 -1.15 -9.27
CA THR A 53 9.63 -0.83 -8.05
C THR A 53 8.70 -0.18 -7.01
N ILE A 54 9.10 -0.24 -5.74
CA ILE A 54 8.39 0.48 -4.66
C ILE A 54 8.31 1.99 -4.95
N GLN A 55 9.35 2.57 -5.55
CA GLN A 55 9.35 3.99 -5.88
C GLN A 55 8.30 4.34 -6.93
N GLU A 56 8.12 3.52 -7.97
CA GLU A 56 7.10 3.75 -9.00
C GLU A 56 5.68 3.67 -8.41
N VAL A 57 5.44 2.71 -7.50
CA VAL A 57 4.16 2.65 -6.78
C VAL A 57 3.95 3.90 -5.91
N CYS A 58 4.98 4.39 -5.21
CA CYS A 58 4.92 5.62 -4.44
C CYS A 58 4.60 6.83 -5.33
N ASP A 59 5.24 6.94 -6.48
CA ASP A 59 5.07 8.09 -7.38
C ASP A 59 3.63 8.17 -7.92
N ARG A 60 3.05 7.03 -8.35
CA ARG A 60 1.65 7.00 -8.82
C ARG A 60 0.63 7.22 -7.71
N ALA A 61 0.90 6.69 -6.51
CA ALA A 61 0.05 6.87 -5.35
C ALA A 61 0.07 8.34 -4.86
N GLU A 62 1.24 8.98 -4.85
CA GLU A 62 1.40 10.40 -4.50
C GLU A 62 0.66 11.29 -5.51
N ALA A 63 0.79 11.02 -6.81
CA ALA A 63 0.07 11.76 -7.85
C ALA A 63 -1.45 11.64 -7.67
N PHE A 64 -1.96 10.44 -7.38
CA PHE A 64 -3.37 10.24 -7.06
C PHE A 64 -3.80 11.03 -5.82
N TYR A 65 -3.03 10.95 -4.74
CA TYR A 65 -3.33 11.61 -3.47
C TYR A 65 -3.43 13.12 -3.63
N HIS A 66 -2.45 13.73 -4.29
CA HIS A 66 -2.43 15.18 -4.52
C HIS A 66 -3.57 15.64 -5.43
N GLU A 67 -3.88 14.90 -6.49
CA GLU A 67 -5.03 15.20 -7.33
C GLU A 67 -6.34 15.14 -6.54
N LEU A 68 -6.53 14.07 -5.74
CA LEU A 68 -7.75 13.87 -4.96
C LEU A 68 -7.96 15.00 -3.94
N THR A 69 -6.90 15.33 -3.19
CA THR A 69 -6.98 16.33 -2.10
C THR A 69 -7.07 17.77 -2.61
N ALA A 70 -6.69 18.02 -3.86
CA ALA A 70 -6.78 19.33 -4.49
C ALA A 70 -8.18 19.64 -5.06
N LYS A 71 -9.11 18.65 -5.15
CA LYS A 71 -10.43 18.82 -5.76
C LYS A 71 -11.38 19.63 -4.85
N PRO A 72 -11.81 20.85 -5.26
CA PRO A 72 -12.69 21.67 -4.42
C PRO A 72 -14.06 21.03 -4.16
N GLU A 73 -14.57 20.25 -5.11
CA GLU A 73 -15.86 19.56 -5.01
C GLU A 73 -15.87 18.41 -4.00
N LEU A 74 -14.69 18.00 -3.53
CA LEU A 74 -14.53 16.96 -2.53
C LEU A 74 -14.32 17.51 -1.11
N GLN A 75 -14.29 18.83 -0.94
CA GLN A 75 -14.27 19.44 0.38
C GLN A 75 -15.51 19.01 1.18
N ASP A 76 -15.36 18.77 2.46
CA ASP A 76 -16.42 18.28 3.37
C ASP A 76 -17.02 16.91 2.96
N LYS A 77 -16.32 16.13 2.15
CA LYS A 77 -16.75 14.78 1.76
C LYS A 77 -15.95 13.72 2.49
N THR A 78 -16.62 12.61 2.76
CA THR A 78 -15.93 11.36 3.16
C THR A 78 -15.75 10.50 1.92
N ILE A 79 -14.52 10.12 1.64
CA ILE A 79 -14.13 9.30 0.48
C ILE A 79 -13.59 7.98 0.99
N LEU A 80 -14.15 6.88 0.51
CA LEU A 80 -13.62 5.55 0.75
C LEU A 80 -12.75 5.14 -0.44
N ILE A 81 -11.48 4.86 -0.15
CA ILE A 81 -10.53 4.30 -1.12
C ILE A 81 -10.34 2.83 -0.79
N ALA A 82 -10.67 1.94 -1.72
CA ALA A 82 -10.37 0.53 -1.63
C ALA A 82 -9.14 0.23 -2.50
N THR A 83 -8.10 -0.29 -1.89
CA THR A 83 -6.83 -0.61 -2.54
C THR A 83 -6.17 -1.82 -1.87
N HIS A 84 -4.91 -2.06 -2.14
CA HIS A 84 -4.13 -3.23 -1.72
C HIS A 84 -3.01 -2.84 -0.77
N GLY A 85 -2.32 -3.84 -0.21
CA GLY A 85 -1.38 -3.63 0.90
C GLY A 85 -0.21 -2.70 0.56
N CYS A 86 0.49 -2.94 -0.54
CA CYS A 86 1.63 -2.12 -0.94
C CYS A 86 1.17 -0.71 -1.37
N CYS A 87 0.14 -0.62 -2.23
CA CYS A 87 -0.41 0.66 -2.67
C CYS A 87 -0.97 1.49 -1.51
N MET A 88 -1.58 0.85 -0.49
CA MET A 88 -2.04 1.53 0.73
C MET A 88 -0.87 2.18 1.48
N ARG A 89 0.26 1.47 1.66
CA ARG A 89 1.45 2.04 2.28
C ARG A 89 2.02 3.21 1.48
N ALA A 90 2.03 3.09 0.15
CA ALA A 90 2.44 4.17 -0.73
C ALA A 90 1.54 5.43 -0.60
N LEU A 91 0.22 5.26 -0.50
CA LEU A 91 -0.71 6.36 -0.24
C LEU A 91 -0.46 7.01 1.12
N LEU A 92 -0.31 6.21 2.19
CA LEU A 92 -0.10 6.67 3.55
C LEU A 92 1.26 7.37 3.74
N ARG A 93 2.23 7.11 2.88
CA ARG A 93 3.53 7.80 2.86
C ARG A 93 3.39 9.33 2.74
N ASN A 94 2.27 9.82 2.20
CA ASN A 94 1.98 11.26 2.16
C ASN A 94 1.76 11.88 3.55
N VAL A 95 1.43 11.07 4.55
CA VAL A 95 1.11 11.52 5.91
C VAL A 95 2.03 10.93 6.99
N TYR A 96 2.91 10.00 6.64
CA TYR A 96 3.91 9.47 7.57
C TYR A 96 5.05 10.47 7.79
N GLU A 97 5.54 10.56 9.03
CA GLU A 97 6.70 11.38 9.39
C GLU A 97 8.00 10.81 8.78
N ASP A 98 8.22 9.50 8.96
CA ASP A 98 9.34 8.81 8.33
C ASP A 98 8.92 8.19 6.99
N LYS A 99 9.31 8.85 5.92
CA LYS A 99 9.04 8.39 4.55
C LYS A 99 9.97 7.28 4.07
N ASN A 100 11.03 6.95 4.82
CA ASN A 100 11.98 5.91 4.47
C ASN A 100 11.57 4.55 5.05
N ASP A 101 10.81 4.53 6.15
CA ASP A 101 10.17 3.31 6.63
C ASP A 101 8.88 3.04 5.81
N PHE A 102 9.03 2.35 4.68
CA PHE A 102 7.90 2.09 3.79
C PHE A 102 6.78 1.27 4.46
N TRP A 103 7.15 0.25 5.23
CA TRP A 103 6.18 -0.68 5.77
C TRP A 103 5.52 -0.25 7.08
N HIS A 104 6.11 0.68 7.82
CA HIS A 104 5.57 1.15 9.11
C HIS A 104 5.09 -0.01 10.01
N GLY A 105 6.00 -0.96 10.27
CA GLY A 105 5.74 -2.12 11.10
C GLY A 105 5.19 -3.35 10.37
N GLY A 106 4.91 -3.27 9.08
CA GLY A 106 4.57 -4.44 8.27
C GLY A 106 3.50 -4.21 7.21
N VAL A 107 3.18 -5.29 6.51
CA VAL A 107 2.09 -5.32 5.53
C VAL A 107 0.76 -5.06 6.25
N PRO A 108 -0.11 -4.18 5.74
CA PRO A 108 -1.43 -3.94 6.33
C PRO A 108 -2.25 -5.22 6.42
N TYR A 109 -3.04 -5.33 7.49
CA TYR A 109 -3.99 -6.45 7.61
C TYR A 109 -5.07 -6.37 6.53
N ASN A 110 -5.56 -7.52 6.11
CA ASN A 110 -6.70 -7.56 5.19
C ASN A 110 -7.90 -6.82 5.77
N CYS A 111 -8.56 -6.02 4.95
CA CYS A 111 -9.69 -5.18 5.36
C CYS A 111 -9.38 -4.21 6.52
N ALA A 112 -8.12 -3.90 6.75
CA ALA A 112 -7.76 -2.83 7.66
C ALA A 112 -8.12 -1.45 7.09
N VAL A 113 -8.40 -0.51 7.97
CA VAL A 113 -8.79 0.86 7.62
C VAL A 113 -7.79 1.84 8.19
N SER A 114 -7.28 2.72 7.35
CA SER A 114 -6.55 3.92 7.76
C SER A 114 -7.39 5.15 7.45
N ILE A 115 -7.36 6.13 8.33
CA ILE A 115 -8.19 7.34 8.25
C ILE A 115 -7.28 8.56 8.18
N ILE A 116 -7.43 9.34 7.11
CA ILE A 116 -6.74 10.61 6.92
C ILE A 116 -7.78 11.73 6.93
N GLU A 117 -7.55 12.75 7.72
CA GLU A 117 -8.28 14.01 7.67
C GLU A 117 -7.48 15.04 6.89
N VAL A 118 -8.14 15.75 5.98
CA VAL A 118 -7.51 16.83 5.21
C VAL A 118 -8.23 18.13 5.52
N GLN A 119 -7.54 19.07 6.17
CA GLN A 119 -8.10 20.40 6.50
C GLN A 119 -7.15 21.50 6.02
N ASN A 120 -7.66 22.41 5.21
CA ASN A 120 -6.87 23.55 4.69
C ASN A 120 -5.55 23.12 4.01
N GLY A 121 -5.55 22.01 3.30
CA GLY A 121 -4.37 21.46 2.64
C GLY A 121 -3.40 20.73 3.56
N VAL A 122 -3.71 20.59 4.85
CA VAL A 122 -2.93 19.83 5.82
C VAL A 122 -3.59 18.48 6.02
N SER A 123 -2.81 17.42 5.85
CA SER A 123 -3.25 16.04 6.02
C SER A 123 -2.78 15.48 7.35
N THR A 124 -3.68 14.86 8.09
CA THR A 124 -3.43 14.26 9.41
C THR A 124 -3.91 12.81 9.43
N LEU A 125 -3.03 11.88 9.82
CA LEU A 125 -3.38 10.48 10.01
C LEU A 125 -4.10 10.31 11.35
N LEU A 126 -5.39 9.99 11.32
CA LEU A 126 -6.21 9.78 12.52
C LEU A 126 -6.21 8.34 13.00
N ALA A 127 -6.06 7.39 12.09
CA ALA A 127 -5.96 5.96 12.39
C ALA A 127 -5.14 5.26 11.30
N ASP A 128 -4.33 4.27 11.69
CA ASP A 128 -3.58 3.44 10.77
C ASP A 128 -3.84 1.96 11.06
N ASN A 129 -4.03 1.19 9.99
CA ASN A 129 -4.11 -0.26 10.00
C ASN A 129 -5.12 -0.84 11.03
N LYS A 130 -6.24 -0.13 11.26
CA LYS A 130 -7.26 -0.51 12.23
C LYS A 130 -8.17 -1.59 11.66
N ILE A 131 -8.31 -2.69 12.40
CA ILE A 131 -9.22 -3.79 12.05
C ILE A 131 -10.55 -3.65 12.80
N TYR A 132 -11.63 -4.15 12.18
CA TYR A 132 -13.00 -4.14 12.72
C TYR A 132 -13.61 -5.56 12.77
N TYR A 133 -12.76 -6.57 12.73
CA TYR A 133 -13.11 -7.99 12.88
C TYR A 133 -12.28 -8.60 14.01
N ASP A 134 -12.52 -9.88 14.34
CA ASP A 134 -11.80 -10.55 15.45
C ASP A 134 -10.29 -10.61 15.15
N PRO A 135 -9.42 -10.10 16.06
CA PRO A 135 -7.98 -10.16 15.88
C PRO A 135 -7.41 -11.57 15.68
N SER A 136 -8.13 -12.61 16.14
CA SER A 136 -7.73 -14.01 15.91
C SER A 136 -7.82 -14.44 14.45
N ASP A 137 -8.60 -13.71 13.64
CA ASP A 137 -8.74 -13.96 12.19
C ASP A 137 -7.66 -13.21 11.37
N CYS A 138 -6.79 -12.44 12.01
CA CYS A 138 -5.71 -11.75 11.33
C CYS A 138 -4.67 -12.73 10.80
N VAL A 139 -4.44 -12.68 9.48
CA VAL A 139 -3.30 -13.34 8.84
C VAL A 139 -2.14 -12.34 8.79
N ASN A 140 -1.02 -12.70 9.43
CA ASN A 140 0.18 -11.87 9.39
C ASN A 140 1.14 -12.44 8.34
N PHE A 141 1.01 -11.98 7.11
CA PHE A 141 1.85 -12.41 5.99
C PHE A 141 3.35 -12.16 6.25
N TYR A 142 3.71 -11.14 7.02
CA TYR A 142 5.11 -10.83 7.33
C TYR A 142 5.79 -11.88 8.22
N LYS A 143 5.03 -12.61 9.04
CA LYS A 143 5.58 -13.71 9.87
C LYS A 143 5.74 -15.01 9.12
N GLU A 144 5.04 -15.20 8.01
CA GLU A 144 5.09 -16.43 7.22
C GLU A 144 6.27 -16.46 6.24
N VAL A 145 6.94 -15.33 6.00
CA VAL A 145 8.08 -15.18 5.07
C VAL A 145 9.43 -15.31 5.79
N LYS A 146 9.43 -15.57 7.11
CA LYS A 146 10.67 -15.81 7.91
C LYS A 146 10.98 -17.26 8.07
#